data_e35ab60055614692aff0dfce0125dc52
#
_entry.id   e35ab60055614692aff0dfce0125dc52
#
_cell.length_a   1.000
_cell.length_b   1.000
_cell.length_c   1.000
_cell.angle_alpha   90.00
_cell.angle_beta   90.00
_cell.angle_gamma   90.00
#
_symmetry.space_group_name_H-M   'P 1'
#
loop_
_entity.id
_entity.type
_entity.pdbx_description
1 polymer ?
#
loop_
_entity_poly.entity_id
_entity_poly.type
_entity_poly.pdbx_seq_one_letter_code
_entity_poly.pdbx_strand_id
1 'polypeptide(L)'
;ESPYTYFTSTELHLGEISLECSRAGAAAVALWTTQLALPLAKDGVFASDLERCRSAATALFDHLTADDRFLTIIAPELDIVLWAPLGDTASEISERSQKMFNDTAKQDLHLALVDLPQRLLQSHWQYVTFDQPSVTCLRSCLMKPEHLDWIERIWGIIKEV
;
A
#
# COMPACT_ATOMS: atom_id res chain seq x y z
N GLU A 1 -1.33 -32.74 18.79
CA GLU A 1 -0.05 -32.47 19.46
C GLU A 1 1.07 -33.12 18.66
N SER A 2 2.09 -32.37 18.29
CA SER A 2 3.25 -32.92 17.58
C SER A 2 4.20 -33.56 18.59
N PRO A 3 4.61 -34.83 18.43
CA PRO A 3 5.57 -35.47 19.34
C PRO A 3 6.95 -34.79 19.32
N TYR A 4 7.20 -33.88 18.41
CA TYR A 4 8.46 -33.14 18.27
C TYR A 4 8.46 -31.77 18.98
N THR A 5 7.32 -31.34 19.53
CA THR A 5 7.16 -30.04 20.20
C THR A 5 6.71 -30.23 21.64
N TYR A 6 7.33 -31.18 22.36
CA TYR A 6 6.99 -31.47 23.75
C TYR A 6 7.78 -30.57 24.68
N PHE A 7 7.14 -29.58 25.27
CA PHE A 7 7.72 -28.76 26.32
C PHE A 7 7.14 -29.14 27.66
N THR A 8 8.01 -29.47 28.59
CA THR A 8 7.63 -29.96 29.93
C THR A 8 7.87 -28.93 31.02
N SER A 9 8.32 -27.73 30.67
CA SER A 9 8.55 -26.64 31.60
C SER A 9 7.41 -25.64 31.62
N THR A 10 7.31 -24.86 32.69
CA THR A 10 6.37 -23.74 32.83
C THR A 10 6.88 -22.47 32.17
N GLU A 11 8.10 -22.47 31.63
CA GLU A 11 8.69 -21.34 30.92
C GLU A 11 8.27 -21.38 29.43
N LEU A 12 8.02 -20.18 28.88
CA LEU A 12 7.66 -20.04 27.46
C LEU A 12 8.87 -20.34 26.59
N HIS A 13 8.75 -21.32 25.69
CA HIS A 13 9.77 -21.65 24.70
C HIS A 13 9.43 -21.05 23.35
N LEU A 14 10.44 -20.60 22.60
CA LEU A 14 10.25 -20.05 21.25
C LEU A 14 9.53 -21.01 20.29
N GLY A 15 9.72 -22.32 20.48
CA GLY A 15 9.01 -23.36 19.69
C GLY A 15 7.52 -23.42 19.93
N GLU A 16 7.00 -22.90 21.07
CA GLU A 16 5.57 -22.88 21.37
C GLU A 16 4.83 -21.70 20.70
N ILE A 17 5.57 -20.65 20.39
CA ILE A 17 5.03 -19.42 19.78
C ILE A 17 5.39 -19.29 18.29
N SER A 18 6.25 -20.14 17.76
CA SER A 18 6.67 -20.14 16.37
C SER A 18 5.97 -21.23 15.59
N LEU A 19 5.23 -20.86 14.54
CA LEU A 19 4.63 -21.82 13.60
C LEU A 19 5.68 -22.59 12.78
N GLU A 20 6.91 -22.10 12.72
CA GLU A 20 7.99 -22.63 11.89
C GLU A 20 9.21 -23.06 12.72
N CYS A 21 9.02 -23.66 13.88
CA CYS A 21 10.07 -23.99 14.86
C CYS A 21 11.43 -24.41 14.26
N SER A 22 11.41 -25.35 13.30
CA SER A 22 12.63 -25.84 12.65
C SER A 22 13.12 -24.96 11.49
N ARG A 23 12.39 -23.92 11.11
CA ARG A 23 12.70 -23.03 9.97
C ARG A 23 13.08 -21.62 10.38
N ALA A 24 12.94 -21.26 11.63
CA ALA A 24 13.27 -19.94 12.14
C ALA A 24 14.72 -19.52 11.81
N GLY A 25 15.67 -20.47 11.83
CA GLY A 25 17.05 -20.21 11.42
C GLY A 25 17.21 -19.84 9.95
N ALA A 26 16.43 -20.44 9.06
CA ALA A 26 16.47 -20.11 7.62
C ALA A 26 16.01 -18.67 7.35
N ALA A 27 14.97 -18.19 8.03
CA ALA A 27 14.51 -16.81 7.92
C ALA A 27 15.57 -15.81 8.40
N ALA A 28 16.26 -16.10 9.49
CA ALA A 28 17.36 -15.28 10.01
C ALA A 28 18.55 -15.22 9.03
N VAL A 29 18.90 -16.35 8.41
CA VAL A 29 19.97 -16.42 7.38
C VAL A 29 19.55 -15.64 6.15
N ALA A 30 18.31 -15.73 5.70
CA ALA A 30 17.80 -14.97 4.56
C ALA A 30 17.91 -13.46 4.82
N LEU A 31 17.46 -12.99 5.99
CA LEU A 31 17.57 -11.58 6.38
C LEU A 31 19.04 -11.13 6.43
N TRP A 32 19.91 -11.93 7.06
CA TRP A 32 21.34 -11.64 7.14
C TRP A 32 21.99 -11.52 5.75
N THR A 33 21.69 -12.45 4.85
CA THR A 33 22.19 -12.43 3.47
C THR A 33 21.68 -11.19 2.72
N THR A 34 20.40 -10.85 2.90
CA THR A 34 19.83 -9.62 2.31
C THR A 34 20.54 -8.37 2.81
N GLN A 35 20.85 -8.29 4.10
CA GLN A 35 21.58 -7.14 4.67
C GLN A 35 23.05 -7.07 4.22
N LEU A 36 23.67 -8.21 3.89
CA LEU A 36 24.99 -8.20 3.28
C LEU A 36 24.98 -7.68 1.84
N ALA A 37 23.96 -8.05 1.07
CA ALA A 37 23.78 -7.61 -0.32
C ALA A 37 23.26 -6.17 -0.40
N LEU A 38 22.36 -5.78 0.51
CA LEU A 38 21.70 -4.48 0.58
C LEU A 38 21.86 -3.90 1.98
N PRO A 39 23.04 -3.37 2.33
CA PRO A 39 23.29 -2.83 3.66
C PRO A 39 22.32 -1.69 4.01
N LEU A 40 21.86 -1.66 5.26
CA LEU A 40 21.06 -0.58 5.82
C LEU A 40 21.98 0.63 6.15
N ALA A 41 22.59 1.18 5.12
CA ALA A 41 23.49 2.32 5.20
C ALA A 41 22.80 3.57 4.63
N LYS A 42 23.04 4.72 5.26
CA LYS A 42 22.65 6.01 4.69
C LYS A 42 23.35 6.15 3.33
N ASP A 43 22.61 6.60 2.32
CA ASP A 43 23.09 6.77 0.95
C ASP A 43 23.50 5.44 0.25
N GLY A 44 23.16 4.28 0.83
CA GLY A 44 23.31 2.96 0.20
C GLY A 44 22.22 2.68 -0.82
N VAL A 45 22.40 1.61 -1.62
CA VAL A 45 21.46 1.20 -2.68
C VAL A 45 20.04 1.02 -2.12
N PHE A 46 19.90 0.32 -1.01
CA PHE A 46 18.59 0.08 -0.39
C PHE A 46 17.90 1.39 0.04
N ALA A 47 18.65 2.32 0.63
CA ALA A 47 18.11 3.63 1.03
C ALA A 47 17.69 4.46 -0.20
N SER A 48 18.49 4.45 -1.27
CA SER A 48 18.17 5.11 -2.54
C SER A 48 16.91 4.53 -3.17
N ASP A 49 16.74 3.21 -3.16
CA ASP A 49 15.56 2.55 -3.71
C ASP A 49 14.28 2.92 -2.93
N LEU A 50 14.36 2.97 -1.60
CA LEU A 50 13.23 3.43 -0.77
C LEU A 50 12.88 4.91 -1.03
N GLU A 51 13.88 5.76 -1.20
CA GLU A 51 13.67 7.17 -1.55
C GLU A 51 12.99 7.32 -2.91
N ARG A 52 13.36 6.53 -3.90
CA ARG A 52 12.70 6.51 -5.21
C ARG A 52 11.24 6.05 -5.11
N CYS A 53 10.96 5.01 -4.32
CA CYS A 53 9.58 4.57 -4.06
C CYS A 53 8.74 5.67 -3.42
N ARG A 54 9.28 6.34 -2.41
CA ARG A 54 8.62 7.48 -1.75
C ARG A 54 8.41 8.66 -2.71
N SER A 55 9.41 8.97 -3.53
CA SER A 55 9.32 10.04 -4.54
C SER A 55 8.25 9.75 -5.57
N ALA A 56 8.12 8.49 -6.03
CA ALA A 56 7.05 8.07 -6.92
C ALA A 56 5.66 8.26 -6.28
N ALA A 57 5.51 7.89 -5.00
CA ALA A 57 4.25 8.10 -4.27
C ALA A 57 3.90 9.58 -4.12
N THR A 58 4.89 10.42 -3.78
CA THR A 58 4.69 11.87 -3.68
C THR A 58 4.27 12.46 -5.03
N ALA A 59 4.95 12.09 -6.12
CA ALA A 59 4.61 12.58 -7.45
C ALA A 59 3.19 12.16 -7.89
N LEU A 60 2.78 10.90 -7.62
CA LEU A 60 1.41 10.47 -7.89
C LEU A 60 0.39 11.25 -7.06
N PHE A 61 0.68 11.47 -5.78
CA PHE A 61 -0.18 12.24 -4.90
C PHE A 61 -0.37 13.69 -5.39
N ASP A 62 0.72 14.31 -5.87
CA ASP A 62 0.68 15.67 -6.41
C ASP A 62 -0.19 15.75 -7.69
N HIS A 63 -0.06 14.77 -8.59
CA HIS A 63 -0.91 14.65 -9.77
C HIS A 63 -2.39 14.51 -9.41
N LEU A 64 -2.71 13.62 -8.47
CA LEU A 64 -4.09 13.39 -8.02
C LEU A 64 -4.68 14.62 -7.33
N THR A 65 -3.89 15.31 -6.52
CA THR A 65 -4.34 16.51 -5.79
C THR A 65 -4.55 17.71 -6.73
N ALA A 66 -3.82 17.76 -7.84
CA ALA A 66 -3.94 18.81 -8.84
C ALA A 66 -5.12 18.61 -9.81
N ASP A 67 -5.79 17.48 -9.79
CA ASP A 67 -6.90 17.15 -10.70
C ASP A 67 -8.20 17.01 -9.89
N ASP A 68 -9.14 17.93 -10.12
CA ASP A 68 -10.43 18.00 -9.41
C ASP A 68 -11.34 16.76 -9.57
N ARG A 69 -10.97 15.82 -10.43
CA ARG A 69 -11.71 14.55 -10.60
C ARG A 69 -11.39 13.52 -9.53
N PHE A 70 -10.39 13.77 -8.69
CA PHE A 70 -9.94 12.83 -7.69
C PHE A 70 -9.98 13.41 -6.28
N LEU A 71 -10.18 12.52 -5.31
CA LEU A 71 -10.14 12.81 -3.89
C LEU A 71 -8.89 12.14 -3.31
N THR A 72 -8.05 12.92 -2.66
CA THR A 72 -6.94 12.45 -1.84
C THR A 72 -7.30 12.48 -0.36
N ILE A 73 -6.55 11.76 0.49
CA ILE A 73 -6.82 11.67 1.92
C ILE A 73 -5.70 12.33 2.71
N ILE A 74 -4.51 11.76 2.66
CA ILE A 74 -3.31 12.26 3.33
C ILE A 74 -2.11 12.14 2.39
N ALA A 75 -1.16 13.06 2.54
CA ALA A 75 0.11 12.95 1.81
C ALA A 75 0.86 11.67 2.23
N PRO A 76 1.46 10.95 1.28
CA PRO A 76 2.16 9.70 1.59
C PRO A 76 3.44 9.97 2.39
N GLU A 77 3.63 9.25 3.49
CA GLU A 77 4.89 9.24 4.23
C GLU A 77 5.90 8.26 3.62
N LEU A 78 5.40 7.18 3.02
CA LEU A 78 6.16 6.13 2.36
C LEU A 78 5.69 5.96 0.89
N ASP A 79 5.44 4.74 0.48
CA ASP A 79 5.22 4.30 -0.90
C ASP A 79 3.76 3.97 -1.25
N ILE A 80 2.81 4.30 -0.37
CA ILE A 80 1.38 4.03 -0.57
C ILE A 80 0.60 5.34 -0.67
N VAL A 81 -0.20 5.47 -1.74
CA VAL A 81 -1.14 6.59 -1.95
C VAL A 81 -2.57 6.07 -1.84
N LEU A 82 -3.38 6.74 -1.01
CA LEU A 82 -4.80 6.50 -0.84
C LEU A 82 -5.60 7.61 -1.52
N TRP A 83 -6.52 7.23 -2.40
CA TRP A 83 -7.29 8.16 -3.21
C TRP A 83 -8.59 7.53 -3.72
N ALA A 84 -9.47 8.34 -4.28
CA ALA A 84 -10.70 7.87 -4.92
C ALA A 84 -11.10 8.81 -6.07
N PRO A 85 -11.88 8.36 -7.05
CA PRO A 85 -12.58 9.24 -7.98
C PRO A 85 -13.59 10.10 -7.24
N LEU A 86 -13.77 11.36 -7.67
CA LEU A 86 -14.77 12.26 -7.11
C LEU A 86 -16.18 11.70 -7.28
N GLY A 87 -17.02 11.87 -6.27
CA GLY A 87 -18.44 11.55 -6.24
C GLY A 87 -19.16 12.33 -5.14
N ASP A 88 -20.48 12.45 -5.23
CA ASP A 88 -21.29 13.20 -4.29
C ASP A 88 -21.62 12.38 -3.03
N THR A 89 -21.62 11.05 -3.15
CA THR A 89 -21.95 10.13 -2.04
C THR A 89 -20.89 9.05 -1.86
N ALA A 90 -20.80 8.49 -0.65
CA ALA A 90 -19.89 7.40 -0.30
C ALA A 90 -20.13 6.15 -1.16
N SER A 91 -21.38 5.83 -1.47
CA SER A 91 -21.75 4.72 -2.35
C SER A 91 -21.28 4.97 -3.79
N GLU A 92 -21.49 6.15 -4.33
CA GLU A 92 -21.05 6.51 -5.69
C GLU A 92 -19.51 6.46 -5.82
N ILE A 93 -18.79 6.99 -4.84
CA ILE A 93 -17.32 6.93 -4.81
C ILE A 93 -16.85 5.47 -4.81
N SER A 94 -17.49 4.61 -4.03
CA SER A 94 -17.17 3.19 -3.96
C SER A 94 -17.38 2.48 -5.31
N GLU A 95 -18.50 2.75 -5.98
CA GLU A 95 -18.80 2.21 -7.32
C GLU A 95 -17.78 2.69 -8.37
N ARG A 96 -17.45 3.98 -8.37
CA ARG A 96 -16.44 4.57 -9.26
C ARG A 96 -15.05 3.99 -9.00
N SER A 97 -14.67 3.79 -7.74
CA SER A 97 -13.40 3.15 -7.37
C SER A 97 -13.34 1.71 -7.88
N GLN A 98 -14.41 0.94 -7.71
CA GLN A 98 -14.48 -0.43 -8.22
C GLN A 98 -14.40 -0.47 -9.76
N LYS A 99 -15.07 0.46 -10.44
CA LYS A 99 -15.01 0.58 -11.90
C LYS A 99 -13.58 0.90 -12.35
N MET A 100 -12.95 1.91 -11.75
CA MET A 100 -11.60 2.34 -12.10
C MET A 100 -10.57 1.22 -11.83
N PHE A 101 -10.71 0.48 -10.72
CA PHE A 101 -9.90 -0.71 -10.45
C PHE A 101 -9.96 -1.74 -11.59
N ASN A 102 -11.15 -2.01 -12.11
CA ASN A 102 -11.34 -2.95 -13.20
C ASN A 102 -10.82 -2.41 -14.54
N ASP A 103 -10.98 -1.12 -14.80
CA ASP A 103 -10.64 -0.52 -16.08
C ASP A 103 -9.13 -0.25 -16.21
N THR A 104 -8.45 0.15 -15.14
CA THR A 104 -6.99 0.27 -15.13
C THR A 104 -6.30 -1.09 -15.32
N ALA A 105 -6.88 -2.16 -14.77
CA ALA A 105 -6.36 -3.53 -14.95
C ALA A 105 -6.35 -3.99 -16.42
N LYS A 106 -7.29 -3.50 -17.25
CA LYS A 106 -7.32 -3.76 -18.70
C LYS A 106 -6.18 -3.09 -19.46
N GLN A 107 -5.53 -2.11 -18.84
CA GLN A 107 -4.36 -1.38 -19.35
C GLN A 107 -3.06 -1.80 -18.63
N ASP A 108 -3.04 -2.97 -18.01
CA ASP A 108 -1.91 -3.53 -17.25
C ASP A 108 -1.49 -2.68 -16.03
N LEU A 109 -2.37 -1.79 -15.53
CA LEU A 109 -2.18 -1.06 -14.29
C LEU A 109 -3.05 -1.69 -13.19
N HIS A 110 -2.41 -2.45 -12.30
CA HIS A 110 -3.07 -3.13 -11.20
C HIS A 110 -3.01 -2.31 -9.91
N LEU A 111 -4.14 -1.76 -9.53
CA LEU A 111 -4.34 -1.07 -8.26
C LEU A 111 -4.80 -2.06 -7.18
N ALA A 112 -4.97 -1.59 -5.95
CA ALA A 112 -5.63 -2.33 -4.89
C ALA A 112 -6.83 -1.54 -4.37
N LEU A 113 -7.84 -2.24 -3.85
CA LEU A 113 -8.97 -1.63 -3.16
C LEU A 113 -8.75 -1.68 -1.64
N VAL A 114 -9.34 -0.71 -0.94
CA VAL A 114 -9.35 -0.65 0.51
C VAL A 114 -10.64 0.01 0.99
N ASP A 115 -11.31 -0.59 1.97
CA ASP A 115 -12.48 0.00 2.60
C ASP A 115 -12.05 0.85 3.78
N LEU A 116 -12.33 2.14 3.70
CA LEU A 116 -12.00 3.10 4.75
C LEU A 116 -13.27 3.54 5.49
N PRO A 117 -13.29 3.48 6.82
CA PRO A 117 -14.45 3.91 7.59
C PRO A 117 -14.65 5.43 7.49
N GLN A 118 -15.92 5.87 7.45
CA GLN A 118 -16.31 7.28 7.37
C GLN A 118 -15.51 8.18 8.32
N ARG A 119 -15.27 7.75 9.55
CA ARG A 119 -14.55 8.54 10.58
C ARG A 119 -13.14 8.99 10.16
N LEU A 120 -12.50 8.29 9.20
CA LEU A 120 -11.18 8.66 8.67
C LEU A 120 -11.28 9.64 7.50
N LEU A 121 -12.43 9.73 6.84
CA LEU A 121 -12.61 10.48 5.60
C LEU A 121 -13.36 11.80 5.81
N GLN A 122 -14.28 11.86 6.76
CA GLN A 122 -15.20 13.00 6.94
C GLN A 122 -14.50 14.35 7.21
N SER A 123 -13.29 14.35 7.75
CA SER A 123 -12.50 15.57 7.95
C SER A 123 -11.80 16.05 6.67
N HIS A 124 -11.57 15.16 5.72
CA HIS A 124 -10.90 15.45 4.45
C HIS A 124 -11.92 15.75 3.34
N TRP A 125 -13.06 15.05 3.33
CA TRP A 125 -14.07 15.10 2.28
C TRP A 125 -15.36 15.76 2.77
N GLN A 126 -15.28 17.04 3.05
CA GLN A 126 -16.38 17.81 3.67
C GLN A 126 -17.65 17.94 2.81
N TYR A 127 -17.51 17.75 1.49
CA TYR A 127 -18.61 17.88 0.52
C TYR A 127 -19.26 16.53 0.17
N VAL A 128 -18.70 15.42 0.67
CA VAL A 128 -19.23 14.07 0.41
C VAL A 128 -20.32 13.73 1.41
N THR A 129 -21.46 13.26 0.91
CA THR A 129 -22.53 12.71 1.73
C THR A 129 -22.22 11.24 2.06
N PHE A 130 -22.05 10.92 3.35
CA PHE A 130 -21.77 9.55 3.79
C PHE A 130 -23.09 8.80 4.01
N ASP A 131 -23.61 8.16 2.97
CA ASP A 131 -24.78 7.30 2.94
C ASP A 131 -24.51 5.84 3.35
N GLN A 132 -23.25 5.51 3.61
CA GLN A 132 -22.78 4.20 4.10
C GLN A 132 -21.60 4.36 5.07
N PRO A 133 -21.33 3.37 5.95
CA PRO A 133 -20.36 3.49 7.05
C PRO A 133 -18.88 3.45 6.60
N SER A 134 -18.61 3.00 5.39
CA SER A 134 -17.26 2.95 4.81
C SER A 134 -17.30 3.32 3.33
N VAL A 135 -16.16 3.70 2.79
CA VAL A 135 -15.97 4.01 1.36
C VAL A 135 -14.88 3.11 0.81
N THR A 136 -15.17 2.44 -0.30
CA THR A 136 -14.16 1.71 -1.06
C THR A 136 -13.30 2.71 -1.83
N CYS A 137 -12.03 2.78 -1.50
CA CYS A 137 -11.03 3.65 -2.09
C CYS A 137 -9.99 2.85 -2.89
N LEU A 138 -9.20 3.53 -3.68
CA LEU A 138 -8.06 2.98 -4.40
C LEU A 138 -6.77 3.15 -3.57
N ARG A 139 -5.91 2.15 -3.65
CA ARG A 139 -4.59 2.14 -3.05
C ARG A 139 -3.54 1.85 -4.12
N SER A 140 -2.68 2.82 -4.37
CA SER A 140 -1.52 2.68 -5.24
C SER A 140 -0.29 2.35 -4.38
N CYS A 141 0.35 1.20 -4.65
CA CYS A 141 1.54 0.74 -3.93
C CYS A 141 2.76 0.92 -4.83
N LEU A 142 3.56 1.96 -4.58
CA LEU A 142 4.71 2.36 -5.41
C LEU A 142 6.00 1.70 -4.88
N MET A 143 5.95 0.41 -4.55
CA MET A 143 7.00 -0.35 -3.86
C MET A 143 8.25 -0.67 -4.71
N LYS A 144 8.25 -0.32 -6.00
CA LYS A 144 9.38 -0.58 -6.90
C LYS A 144 10.07 0.73 -7.24
N PRO A 145 11.42 0.80 -7.15
CA PRO A 145 12.15 2.03 -7.48
C PRO A 145 11.89 2.51 -8.92
N GLU A 146 11.60 1.59 -9.85
CA GLU A 146 11.27 1.89 -11.24
C GLU A 146 9.94 2.63 -11.41
N HIS A 147 9.05 2.58 -10.42
CA HIS A 147 7.78 3.31 -10.48
C HIS A 147 8.00 4.82 -10.63
N LEU A 148 9.12 5.36 -10.12
CA LEU A 148 9.46 6.76 -10.32
C LEU A 148 9.63 7.11 -11.81
N ASP A 149 10.25 6.22 -12.58
CA ASP A 149 10.46 6.42 -14.02
C ASP A 149 9.16 6.24 -14.82
N TRP A 150 8.18 5.52 -14.24
CA TRP A 150 6.90 5.21 -14.88
C TRP A 150 5.77 6.11 -14.45
N ILE A 151 6.00 7.08 -13.58
CA ILE A 151 4.94 7.86 -12.94
C ILE A 151 4.05 8.58 -13.96
N GLU A 152 4.61 9.14 -15.01
CA GLU A 152 3.85 9.81 -16.07
C GLU A 152 3.00 8.81 -16.88
N ARG A 153 3.48 7.61 -17.09
CA ARG A 153 2.71 6.54 -17.73
C ARG A 153 1.56 6.07 -16.83
N ILE A 154 1.84 5.86 -15.53
CA ILE A 154 0.83 5.47 -14.53
C ILE A 154 -0.26 6.53 -14.47
N TRP A 155 0.13 7.80 -14.37
CA TRP A 155 -0.79 8.93 -14.36
C TRP A 155 -1.59 9.04 -15.66
N GLY A 156 -0.94 8.82 -16.82
CA GLY A 156 -1.61 8.78 -18.12
C GLY A 156 -2.78 7.80 -18.14
N ILE A 157 -2.56 6.56 -17.69
CA ILE A 157 -3.60 5.52 -17.62
C ILE A 157 -4.73 5.94 -16.66
N ILE A 158 -4.41 6.47 -15.48
CA ILE A 158 -5.41 6.90 -14.49
C ILE A 158 -6.31 8.00 -15.06
N LYS A 159 -5.77 8.93 -15.83
CA LYS A 159 -6.53 10.04 -16.42
C LYS A 159 -7.49 9.62 -17.53
N GLU A 160 -7.17 8.54 -18.25
CA GLU A 160 -7.92 8.07 -19.41
C GLU A 160 -9.12 7.17 -19.03
N VAL A 161 -9.14 6.67 -17.81
CA VAL A 161 -10.19 5.76 -17.30
C VAL A 161 -11.24 6.56 -16.52
#